data_ccfd48caf309a657265c67f31d0d9434
#
_entry.id   ccfd48caf309a657265c67f31d0d9434
#
_cell.length_a   1.000
_cell.length_b   1.000
_cell.length_c   1.000
_cell.angle_alpha   90.00
_cell.angle_beta   90.00
_cell.angle_gamma   90.00
#
_symmetry.space_group_name_H-M   'P 1'
#
loop_
_entity.id
_entity.type
_entity.pdbx_description
1 polymer ?
#
loop_
_entity_poly.entity_id
_entity_poly.type
_entity_poly.pdbx_seq_one_letter_code
_entity_poly.pdbx_strand_id
1 'polypeptide(L)'
;MAIIFFDIDGTLAVGTRVPESAAAAVAATRAQGNLVFICSGRPLAYAQKTFGAYADGFICCNGRLAVRGDETLHARGVDGATVDHIVEILDGLDVGYAFFGRDDLYYGGNEDYLPTCEQVHGPVSRLDEARAHDVTLFSFDVFFGDLSERAAIERALEGLCLVNPHGPHPSVDVTVLGYGKGDACLDVAAELGIDGSDTYAFGDGVNDISMVEAVAHGIAMGNAVDALKDVADYVTDAIDEDGVANALARLGLV
;
A
#
# COMPACT_ATOMS: atom_id res chain seq x y z
N MET A 1 13.16 21.22 1.35
CA MET A 1 12.37 20.31 2.21
C MET A 1 11.90 19.16 1.32
N ALA A 2 12.39 17.99 1.59
CA ALA A 2 12.04 16.81 0.79
C ALA A 2 10.84 16.04 1.39
N ILE A 3 10.19 15.22 0.56
CA ILE A 3 9.23 14.22 1.00
C ILE A 3 9.72 12.84 0.59
N ILE A 4 9.69 11.90 1.53
CA ILE A 4 10.16 10.54 1.36
C ILE A 4 9.00 9.58 1.58
N PHE A 5 8.70 8.77 0.58
CA PHE A 5 7.67 7.74 0.61
C PHE A 5 8.31 6.38 0.83
N PHE A 6 7.84 5.64 1.82
CA PHE A 6 8.28 4.27 2.09
C PHE A 6 7.13 3.29 1.93
N ASP A 7 7.33 2.22 1.16
CA ASP A 7 6.52 1.03 1.36
C ASP A 7 6.82 0.38 2.72
N ILE A 8 5.95 -0.51 3.18
CA ILE A 8 6.09 -1.18 4.48
C ILE A 8 6.83 -2.50 4.35
N ASP A 9 6.18 -3.48 3.72
CA ASP A 9 6.56 -4.89 3.81
C ASP A 9 7.76 -5.21 2.90
N GLY A 10 8.93 -5.49 3.48
CA GLY A 10 10.16 -5.70 2.71
C GLY A 10 10.96 -4.42 2.43
N THR A 11 10.43 -3.26 2.77
CA THR A 11 11.08 -1.95 2.60
C THR A 11 11.37 -1.29 3.96
N LEU A 12 10.35 -0.78 4.66
CA LEU A 12 10.54 -0.14 5.97
C LEU A 12 10.54 -1.18 7.10
N ALA A 13 9.79 -2.28 6.96
CA ALA A 13 9.59 -3.26 8.01
C ALA A 13 9.59 -4.72 7.51
N VAL A 14 9.94 -5.63 8.41
CA VAL A 14 9.70 -7.06 8.27
C VAL A 14 8.56 -7.43 9.24
N GLY A 15 7.38 -7.70 8.70
CA GLY A 15 6.15 -7.81 9.47
C GLY A 15 5.81 -6.48 10.17
N THR A 16 5.83 -6.45 11.50
CA THR A 16 5.60 -5.21 12.27
C THR A 16 6.88 -4.56 12.80
N ARG A 17 8.04 -5.16 12.52
CA ARG A 17 9.32 -4.71 13.07
C ARG A 17 10.07 -3.84 12.07
N VAL A 18 10.27 -2.58 12.41
CA VAL A 18 11.20 -1.67 11.73
C VAL A 18 12.63 -1.92 12.26
N PRO A 19 13.65 -2.16 11.41
CA PRO A 19 15.05 -2.25 11.84
C PRO A 19 15.49 -1.00 12.61
N GLU A 20 16.33 -1.16 13.63
CA GLU A 20 16.78 -0.05 14.48
C GLU A 20 17.51 1.03 13.66
N SER A 21 18.32 0.62 12.69
CA SER A 21 19.02 1.53 11.77
C SER A 21 18.06 2.36 10.93
N ALA A 22 17.03 1.72 10.35
CA ALA A 22 15.99 2.39 9.58
C ALA A 22 15.19 3.36 10.46
N ALA A 23 14.78 2.94 11.66
CA ALA A 23 14.08 3.79 12.62
C ALA A 23 14.89 5.04 12.99
N ALA A 24 16.20 4.87 13.27
CA ALA A 24 17.09 5.99 13.58
C ALA A 24 17.28 6.93 12.40
N ALA A 25 17.47 6.41 11.19
CA ALA A 25 17.64 7.20 9.99
C ALA A 25 16.35 7.98 9.63
N VAL A 26 15.18 7.36 9.71
CA VAL A 26 13.89 8.02 9.53
C VAL A 26 13.69 9.16 10.54
N ALA A 27 14.04 8.93 11.81
CA ALA A 27 13.97 9.98 12.84
C ALA A 27 14.92 11.15 12.54
N ALA A 28 16.15 10.88 12.08
CA ALA A 28 17.12 11.89 11.68
C ALA A 28 16.65 12.70 10.46
N THR A 29 16.10 12.02 9.43
CA THR A 29 15.51 12.64 8.25
C THR A 29 14.40 13.62 8.62
N ARG A 30 13.49 13.22 9.52
CA ARG A 30 12.40 14.11 10.02
C ARG A 30 12.93 15.25 10.86
N ALA A 31 13.99 15.03 11.66
CA ALA A 31 14.63 16.08 12.46
C ALA A 31 15.28 17.18 11.61
N GLN A 32 15.65 16.89 10.35
CA GLN A 32 16.12 17.89 9.38
C GLN A 32 14.98 18.67 8.70
N GLY A 33 13.72 18.41 9.08
CA GLY A 33 12.55 19.10 8.53
C GLY A 33 12.00 18.48 7.25
N ASN A 34 12.44 17.28 6.88
CA ASN A 34 11.86 16.52 5.78
C ASN A 34 10.59 15.77 6.23
N LEU A 35 9.69 15.50 5.30
CA LEU A 35 8.47 14.76 5.55
C LEU A 35 8.66 13.28 5.19
N VAL A 36 8.15 12.41 6.04
CA VAL A 36 8.13 10.97 5.81
C VAL A 36 6.69 10.49 5.70
N PHE A 37 6.35 9.86 4.59
CA PHE A 37 5.07 9.24 4.34
C PHE A 37 5.23 7.73 4.14
N ILE A 38 4.34 6.97 4.74
CA ILE A 38 4.19 5.53 4.43
C ILE A 38 3.22 5.41 3.27
N CYS A 39 3.60 4.65 2.22
CA CYS A 39 2.80 4.41 1.02
C CYS A 39 2.58 2.91 0.82
N SER A 40 1.43 2.38 1.20
CA SER A 40 1.18 0.94 1.30
C SER A 40 -0.20 0.52 0.77
N GLY A 41 -0.34 -0.77 0.43
CA GLY A 41 -1.64 -1.41 0.16
C GLY A 41 -2.50 -1.57 1.42
N ARG A 42 -1.88 -1.56 2.60
CA ARG A 42 -2.55 -1.80 3.88
C ARG A 42 -3.64 -0.77 4.19
N PRO A 43 -4.70 -1.18 4.97
CA PRO A 43 -5.71 -0.25 5.48
C PRO A 43 -5.12 0.80 6.41
N LEU A 44 -5.72 2.00 6.43
CA LEU A 44 -5.23 3.14 7.22
C LEU A 44 -5.10 2.84 8.72
N ALA A 45 -6.11 2.21 9.32
CA ALA A 45 -6.11 1.89 10.74
C ALA A 45 -4.93 0.99 11.15
N TYR A 46 -4.58 0.00 10.31
CA TYR A 46 -3.41 -0.84 10.52
C TYR A 46 -2.11 -0.06 10.41
N ALA A 47 -1.94 0.73 9.34
CA ALA A 47 -0.73 1.49 9.08
C ALA A 47 -0.46 2.53 10.20
N GLN A 48 -1.47 3.28 10.59
CA GLN A 48 -1.36 4.28 11.67
C GLN A 48 -1.05 3.63 13.04
N LYS A 49 -1.76 2.57 13.39
CA LYS A 49 -1.54 1.88 14.67
C LYS A 49 -0.15 1.30 14.79
N THR A 50 0.37 0.73 13.70
CA THR A 50 1.63 -0.02 13.71
C THR A 50 2.83 0.89 13.48
N PHE A 51 2.73 1.83 12.57
CA PHE A 51 3.85 2.63 12.05
C PHE A 51 3.74 4.13 12.29
N GLY A 52 2.73 4.59 13.06
CA GLY A 52 2.50 6.02 13.31
C GLY A 52 3.68 6.78 13.90
N ALA A 53 4.57 6.11 14.65
CA ALA A 53 5.76 6.73 15.20
C ALA A 53 6.81 7.12 14.13
N TYR A 54 6.75 6.51 12.94
CA TYR A 54 7.75 6.65 11.88
C TYR A 54 7.33 7.59 10.75
N ALA A 55 6.08 8.05 10.71
CA ALA A 55 5.56 8.82 9.59
C ALA A 55 4.88 10.13 10.02
N ASP A 56 4.88 11.10 9.11
CA ASP A 56 4.13 12.36 9.21
C ASP A 56 2.77 12.25 8.51
N GLY A 57 2.63 11.28 7.61
CA GLY A 57 1.41 10.98 6.90
C GLY A 57 1.41 9.59 6.29
N PHE A 58 0.27 9.20 5.73
CA PHE A 58 0.02 7.88 5.18
C PHE A 58 -0.68 7.98 3.84
N ILE A 59 -0.22 7.20 2.88
CA ILE A 59 -0.90 6.85 1.64
C ILE A 59 -1.22 5.37 1.75
N CYS A 60 -2.50 5.05 1.86
CA CYS A 60 -3.02 3.70 2.09
C CYS A 60 -3.87 3.20 0.93
N CYS A 61 -4.27 1.92 0.98
CA CYS A 61 -5.12 1.31 -0.04
C CYS A 61 -4.53 1.51 -1.45
N ASN A 62 -3.21 1.27 -1.61
CA ASN A 62 -2.44 1.45 -2.84
C ASN A 62 -2.62 2.83 -3.52
N GLY A 63 -2.63 3.89 -2.72
CA GLY A 63 -2.71 5.27 -3.21
C GLY A 63 -4.07 5.94 -3.04
N ARG A 64 -5.15 5.18 -2.83
CA ARG A 64 -6.51 5.74 -2.89
C ARG A 64 -6.93 6.57 -1.70
N LEU A 65 -6.25 6.44 -0.55
CA LEU A 65 -6.51 7.23 0.65
C LEU A 65 -5.20 7.84 1.17
N ALA A 66 -5.11 9.15 1.23
CA ALA A 66 -3.97 9.86 1.81
C ALA A 66 -4.40 10.75 2.97
N VAL A 67 -3.65 10.68 4.08
CA VAL A 67 -3.92 11.46 5.30
C VAL A 67 -2.63 12.01 5.91
N ARG A 68 -2.75 13.16 6.61
CA ARG A 68 -1.69 13.73 7.44
C ARG A 68 -2.26 14.17 8.78
N GLY A 69 -1.91 13.48 9.85
CA GLY A 69 -2.61 13.64 11.12
C GLY A 69 -4.10 13.31 10.97
N ASP A 70 -4.97 14.24 11.34
CA ASP A 70 -6.43 14.12 11.20
C ASP A 70 -6.95 14.60 9.82
N GLU A 71 -6.11 15.23 9.02
CA GLU A 71 -6.47 15.78 7.71
C GLU A 71 -6.48 14.68 6.65
N THR A 72 -7.53 14.64 5.84
CA THR A 72 -7.57 13.82 4.62
C THR A 72 -7.10 14.67 3.45
N LEU A 73 -5.93 14.34 2.91
CA LEU A 73 -5.39 15.01 1.72
C LEU A 73 -6.19 14.59 0.48
N HIS A 74 -6.42 13.29 0.30
CA HIS A 74 -7.39 12.82 -0.68
C HIS A 74 -8.03 11.49 -0.27
N ALA A 75 -9.21 11.23 -0.84
CA ALA A 75 -9.94 9.95 -0.72
C ALA A 75 -10.57 9.63 -2.08
N ARG A 76 -9.92 8.77 -2.86
CA ARG A 76 -10.32 8.40 -4.23
C ARG A 76 -10.99 7.03 -4.21
N GLY A 77 -12.26 7.01 -3.85
CA GLY A 77 -13.07 5.79 -3.82
C GLY A 77 -13.21 5.14 -5.19
N VAL A 78 -13.51 3.86 -5.18
CA VAL A 78 -13.99 3.13 -6.35
C VAL A 78 -15.47 3.46 -6.52
N ASP A 79 -15.91 3.75 -7.74
CA ASP A 79 -17.32 4.02 -7.98
C ASP A 79 -18.19 2.76 -7.78
N GLY A 80 -19.46 2.98 -7.40
CA GLY A 80 -20.35 1.88 -7.02
C GLY A 80 -20.60 0.87 -8.14
N ALA A 81 -20.66 1.30 -9.40
CA ALA A 81 -20.87 0.40 -10.53
C ALA A 81 -19.66 -0.52 -10.74
N THR A 82 -18.44 0.00 -10.55
CA THR A 82 -17.21 -0.80 -10.59
C THR A 82 -17.15 -1.77 -9.41
N VAL A 83 -17.53 -1.36 -8.18
CA VAL A 83 -17.63 -2.27 -7.03
C VAL A 83 -18.63 -3.38 -7.30
N ASP A 84 -19.83 -3.07 -7.82
CA ASP A 84 -20.84 -4.06 -8.11
C ASP A 84 -20.38 -5.07 -9.17
N HIS A 85 -19.68 -4.61 -10.20
CA HIS A 85 -19.13 -5.48 -11.23
C HIS A 85 -18.02 -6.41 -10.68
N ILE A 86 -17.14 -5.89 -9.82
CA ILE A 86 -16.11 -6.69 -9.15
C ILE A 86 -16.74 -7.77 -8.26
N VAL A 87 -17.75 -7.39 -7.48
CA VAL A 87 -18.48 -8.33 -6.62
C VAL A 87 -19.14 -9.44 -7.43
N GLU A 88 -19.79 -9.11 -8.56
CA GLU A 88 -20.39 -10.12 -9.46
C GLU A 88 -19.34 -11.12 -9.98
N ILE A 89 -18.13 -10.64 -10.33
CA ILE A 89 -17.02 -11.51 -10.76
C ILE A 89 -16.57 -12.42 -9.61
N LEU A 90 -16.35 -11.88 -8.42
CA LEU A 90 -15.82 -12.61 -7.27
C LEU A 90 -16.83 -13.62 -6.71
N ASP A 91 -18.10 -13.30 -6.67
CA ASP A 91 -19.17 -14.22 -6.28
C ASP A 91 -19.25 -15.44 -7.22
N GLY A 92 -18.88 -15.24 -8.50
CA GLY A 92 -18.76 -16.35 -9.47
C GLY A 92 -17.55 -17.27 -9.25
N LEU A 93 -16.57 -16.87 -8.41
CA LEU A 93 -15.34 -17.63 -8.13
C LEU A 93 -15.35 -18.36 -6.78
N ASP A 94 -16.43 -18.23 -6.00
CA ASP A 94 -16.57 -18.85 -4.66
C ASP A 94 -15.44 -18.47 -3.68
N VAL A 95 -15.04 -17.21 -3.70
CA VAL A 95 -13.99 -16.62 -2.84
C VAL A 95 -14.57 -15.70 -1.77
N GLY A 96 -13.80 -15.46 -0.69
CA GLY A 96 -14.07 -14.37 0.24
C GLY A 96 -13.35 -13.10 -0.18
N TYR A 97 -13.90 -11.93 0.11
CA TYR A 97 -13.26 -10.65 -0.15
C TYR A 97 -13.60 -9.61 0.91
N ALA A 98 -12.68 -8.67 1.14
CA ALA A 98 -12.87 -7.58 2.10
C ALA A 98 -12.47 -6.25 1.49
N PHE A 99 -13.44 -5.37 1.25
CA PHE A 99 -13.20 -4.01 0.80
C PHE A 99 -12.77 -3.11 1.95
N PHE A 100 -11.80 -2.25 1.70
CA PHE A 100 -11.28 -1.27 2.65
C PHE A 100 -12.06 0.03 2.53
N GLY A 101 -12.74 0.41 3.61
CA GLY A 101 -13.21 1.77 3.83
C GLY A 101 -12.12 2.61 4.52
N ARG A 102 -12.46 3.82 4.98
CA ARG A 102 -11.52 4.66 5.72
C ARG A 102 -11.14 4.04 7.07
N ASP A 103 -12.12 3.65 7.85
CA ASP A 103 -11.94 3.24 9.25
C ASP A 103 -12.29 1.76 9.48
N ASP A 104 -13.09 1.17 8.59
CA ASP A 104 -13.60 -0.19 8.68
C ASP A 104 -13.32 -0.99 7.41
N LEU A 105 -13.37 -2.31 7.52
CA LEU A 105 -13.35 -3.26 6.42
C LEU A 105 -14.71 -3.90 6.26
N TYR A 106 -15.09 -4.22 5.02
CA TYR A 106 -16.41 -4.72 4.65
C TYR A 106 -16.31 -6.02 3.88
N TYR A 107 -16.67 -7.11 4.56
CA TYR A 107 -16.58 -8.47 4.04
C TYR A 107 -17.79 -8.87 3.19
N GLY A 108 -17.52 -9.63 2.11
CA GLY A 108 -18.49 -10.29 1.25
C GLY A 108 -17.98 -11.62 0.70
N GLY A 109 -18.82 -12.32 -0.06
CA GLY A 109 -18.49 -13.61 -0.67
C GLY A 109 -18.62 -14.80 0.26
N ASN A 110 -17.82 -15.85 0.02
CA ASN A 110 -17.91 -17.11 0.73
C ASN A 110 -17.54 -16.99 2.22
N GLU A 111 -18.48 -17.35 3.10
CA GLU A 111 -18.36 -17.27 4.57
C GLU A 111 -17.27 -18.17 5.16
N ASP A 112 -16.84 -19.20 4.46
CA ASP A 112 -15.78 -20.11 4.93
C ASP A 112 -14.43 -19.37 5.08
N TYR A 113 -14.24 -18.26 4.39
CA TYR A 113 -13.01 -17.43 4.45
C TYR A 113 -13.11 -16.27 5.44
N LEU A 114 -14.29 -15.98 6.04
CA LEU A 114 -14.45 -14.92 7.03
C LEU A 114 -13.49 -15.08 8.23
N PRO A 115 -13.30 -16.29 8.82
CA PRO A 115 -12.36 -16.44 9.94
C PRO A 115 -10.91 -16.11 9.55
N THR A 116 -10.49 -16.40 8.32
CA THR A 116 -9.16 -16.05 7.81
C THR A 116 -9.03 -14.53 7.64
N CYS A 117 -10.04 -13.89 7.09
CA CYS A 117 -10.09 -12.43 6.97
C CYS A 117 -9.99 -11.75 8.35
N GLU A 118 -10.78 -12.19 9.33
CA GLU A 118 -10.76 -11.64 10.70
C GLU A 118 -9.43 -11.91 11.43
N GLN A 119 -8.77 -13.01 11.14
CA GLN A 119 -7.44 -13.29 11.68
C GLN A 119 -6.38 -12.30 11.17
N VAL A 120 -6.51 -11.86 9.90
CA VAL A 120 -5.56 -10.93 9.25
C VAL A 120 -5.85 -9.49 9.65
N HIS A 121 -7.13 -9.09 9.61
CA HIS A 121 -7.53 -7.69 9.71
C HIS A 121 -8.22 -7.32 11.04
N GLY A 122 -8.63 -8.30 11.83
CA GLY A 122 -9.53 -8.10 12.97
C GLY A 122 -11.00 -8.13 12.54
N PRO A 123 -11.93 -7.74 13.44
CA PRO A 123 -13.36 -7.74 13.15
C PRO A 123 -13.69 -6.90 11.91
N VAL A 124 -14.62 -7.40 11.09
CA VAL A 124 -15.06 -6.74 9.86
C VAL A 124 -16.58 -6.57 9.85
N SER A 125 -17.08 -5.53 9.19
CA SER A 125 -18.50 -5.32 8.91
C SER A 125 -18.92 -6.07 7.64
N ARG A 126 -20.20 -6.06 7.31
CA ARG A 126 -20.71 -6.68 6.08
C ARG A 126 -20.71 -5.68 4.93
N LEU A 127 -20.41 -6.14 3.71
CA LEU A 127 -20.40 -5.27 2.53
C LEU A 127 -21.76 -4.62 2.26
N ASP A 128 -22.87 -5.30 2.57
CA ASP A 128 -24.20 -4.74 2.44
C ASP A 128 -24.43 -3.54 3.39
N GLU A 129 -23.76 -3.50 4.53
CA GLU A 129 -23.79 -2.34 5.44
C GLU A 129 -23.08 -1.14 4.82
N ALA A 130 -21.92 -1.36 4.15
CA ALA A 130 -21.23 -0.29 3.42
C ALA A 130 -22.11 0.31 2.32
N ARG A 131 -22.82 -0.53 1.57
CA ARG A 131 -23.76 -0.11 0.53
C ARG A 131 -24.94 0.66 1.10
N ALA A 132 -25.52 0.17 2.23
CA ALA A 132 -26.65 0.82 2.88
C ALA A 132 -26.31 2.23 3.44
N HIS A 133 -25.04 2.48 3.76
CA HIS A 133 -24.56 3.75 4.32
C HIS A 133 -23.71 4.59 3.37
N ASP A 134 -23.67 4.23 2.07
CA ASP A 134 -22.91 4.94 1.02
C ASP A 134 -21.44 5.15 1.39
N VAL A 135 -20.81 4.10 1.95
CA VAL A 135 -19.41 4.13 2.38
C VAL A 135 -18.48 4.15 1.18
N THR A 136 -17.50 5.05 1.20
CA THR A 136 -16.42 5.07 0.19
C THR A 136 -15.50 3.87 0.37
N LEU A 137 -15.38 3.04 -0.66
CA LEU A 137 -14.50 1.87 -0.71
C LEU A 137 -13.29 2.16 -1.61
N PHE A 138 -12.11 1.65 -1.23
CA PHE A 138 -10.84 2.01 -1.87
C PHE A 138 -10.19 0.85 -2.63
N SER A 139 -9.68 -0.13 -1.91
CA SER A 139 -9.08 -1.37 -2.44
C SER A 139 -9.66 -2.56 -1.68
N PHE A 140 -9.25 -3.76 -1.98
CA PHE A 140 -9.78 -4.94 -1.31
C PHE A 140 -8.80 -6.11 -1.32
N ASP A 141 -8.94 -7.00 -0.35
CA ASP A 141 -8.28 -8.31 -0.35
C ASP A 141 -9.23 -9.40 -0.82
N VAL A 142 -8.68 -10.43 -1.47
CA VAL A 142 -9.41 -11.66 -1.82
C VAL A 142 -8.77 -12.84 -1.11
N PHE A 143 -9.61 -13.69 -0.52
CA PHE A 143 -9.24 -14.89 0.23
C PHE A 143 -9.77 -16.15 -0.49
N PHE A 144 -8.93 -17.16 -0.62
CA PHE A 144 -9.24 -18.39 -1.36
C PHE A 144 -8.59 -19.60 -0.67
N GLY A 145 -8.93 -20.84 -1.11
CA GLY A 145 -8.50 -22.05 -0.42
C GLY A 145 -7.10 -22.52 -0.79
N ASP A 146 -6.75 -22.43 -2.07
CA ASP A 146 -5.50 -22.97 -2.60
C ASP A 146 -4.81 -21.99 -3.56
N LEU A 147 -3.47 -21.94 -3.53
CA LEU A 147 -2.69 -21.05 -4.39
C LEU A 147 -2.92 -21.26 -5.89
N SER A 148 -3.43 -22.43 -6.31
CA SER A 148 -3.80 -22.68 -7.72
C SER A 148 -5.00 -21.85 -8.18
N GLU A 149 -5.85 -21.37 -7.26
CA GLU A 149 -7.03 -20.55 -7.56
C GLU A 149 -6.63 -19.10 -7.93
N ARG A 150 -5.45 -18.65 -7.48
CA ARG A 150 -4.94 -17.31 -7.77
C ARG A 150 -4.98 -16.96 -9.25
N ALA A 151 -4.55 -17.86 -10.11
CA ALA A 151 -4.55 -17.62 -11.56
C ALA A 151 -5.96 -17.44 -12.16
N ALA A 152 -7.00 -17.97 -11.52
CA ALA A 152 -8.38 -17.73 -11.92
C ALA A 152 -8.83 -16.32 -11.53
N ILE A 153 -8.45 -15.85 -10.33
CA ILE A 153 -8.73 -14.51 -9.83
C ILE A 153 -8.02 -13.46 -10.72
N GLU A 154 -6.72 -13.66 -10.99
CA GLU A 154 -5.93 -12.78 -11.87
C GLU A 154 -6.58 -12.64 -13.26
N ARG A 155 -6.98 -13.76 -13.87
CA ARG A 155 -7.66 -13.74 -15.19
C ARG A 155 -9.03 -13.07 -15.15
N ALA A 156 -9.80 -13.31 -14.09
CA ALA A 156 -11.15 -12.75 -13.98
C ALA A 156 -11.14 -11.23 -13.77
N LEU A 157 -10.09 -10.70 -13.15
CA LEU A 157 -9.90 -9.27 -12.88
C LEU A 157 -8.95 -8.59 -13.89
N GLU A 158 -8.49 -9.30 -14.92
CA GLU A 158 -7.59 -8.77 -15.94
C GLU A 158 -8.19 -7.54 -16.65
N GLY A 159 -7.38 -6.48 -16.76
CA GLY A 159 -7.84 -5.22 -17.37
C GLY A 159 -8.72 -4.35 -16.48
N LEU A 160 -9.14 -4.84 -15.31
CA LEU A 160 -9.92 -4.09 -14.33
C LEU A 160 -9.11 -3.77 -13.07
N CYS A 161 -8.29 -4.72 -12.61
CA CYS A 161 -7.54 -4.61 -11.37
C CYS A 161 -6.09 -5.06 -11.52
N LEU A 162 -5.22 -4.56 -10.64
CA LEU A 162 -3.91 -5.10 -10.34
C LEU A 162 -4.06 -6.05 -9.14
N VAL A 163 -3.55 -7.28 -9.27
CA VAL A 163 -3.60 -8.32 -8.25
C VAL A 163 -2.18 -8.56 -7.72
N ASN A 164 -1.96 -8.30 -6.42
CA ASN A 164 -0.67 -8.47 -5.75
C ASN A 164 -0.73 -9.64 -4.75
N PRO A 165 0.06 -10.70 -4.93
CA PRO A 165 0.07 -11.84 -4.03
C PRO A 165 0.63 -11.49 -2.64
N HIS A 166 0.01 -12.03 -1.58
CA HIS A 166 0.56 -12.01 -0.22
C HIS A 166 1.57 -13.14 0.02
N GLY A 167 2.55 -13.30 -0.88
CA GLY A 167 3.57 -14.34 -0.79
C GLY A 167 2.96 -15.77 -0.83
N PRO A 168 3.26 -16.65 0.16
CA PRO A 168 2.76 -18.01 0.20
C PRO A 168 1.34 -18.15 0.79
N HIS A 169 0.69 -17.05 1.16
CA HIS A 169 -0.64 -17.08 1.75
C HIS A 169 -1.72 -17.15 0.65
N PRO A 170 -2.85 -17.87 0.87
CA PRO A 170 -3.96 -17.94 -0.07
C PRO A 170 -4.83 -16.67 0.01
N SER A 171 -4.20 -15.54 -0.26
CA SER A 171 -4.83 -14.23 -0.35
C SER A 171 -4.05 -13.31 -1.29
N VAL A 172 -4.73 -12.31 -1.82
CA VAL A 172 -4.17 -11.28 -2.68
C VAL A 172 -4.72 -9.91 -2.29
N ASP A 173 -3.87 -8.87 -2.38
CA ASP A 173 -4.29 -7.47 -2.36
C ASP A 173 -4.68 -7.05 -3.79
N VAL A 174 -5.79 -6.37 -3.93
CA VAL A 174 -6.35 -6.00 -5.22
C VAL A 174 -6.65 -4.50 -5.29
N THR A 175 -6.11 -3.88 -6.32
CA THR A 175 -6.29 -2.44 -6.60
C THR A 175 -6.95 -2.25 -7.95
N VAL A 176 -8.05 -1.50 -7.99
CA VAL A 176 -8.70 -1.10 -9.24
C VAL A 176 -7.78 -0.18 -10.04
N LEU A 177 -7.58 -0.44 -11.33
CA LEU A 177 -6.71 0.32 -12.21
C LEU A 177 -7.13 1.80 -12.34
N GLY A 178 -6.22 2.63 -12.88
CA GLY A 178 -6.47 4.04 -13.19
C GLY A 178 -6.02 5.03 -12.12
N TYR A 179 -5.64 4.58 -10.91
CA TYR A 179 -5.00 5.40 -9.89
C TYR A 179 -4.24 4.51 -8.91
N GLY A 180 -2.99 4.83 -8.62
CA GLY A 180 -2.12 3.99 -7.81
C GLY A 180 -1.16 4.77 -6.92
N LYS A 181 -0.17 4.07 -6.35
CA LYS A 181 0.83 4.65 -5.44
C LYS A 181 1.58 5.83 -6.07
N GLY A 182 1.97 5.73 -7.35
CA GLY A 182 2.72 6.78 -8.05
C GLY A 182 1.92 8.08 -8.18
N ASP A 183 0.67 7.98 -8.64
CA ASP A 183 -0.22 9.14 -8.74
C ASP A 183 -0.40 9.82 -7.39
N ALA A 184 -0.61 9.01 -6.34
CA ALA A 184 -0.82 9.50 -4.98
C ALA A 184 0.40 10.21 -4.41
N CYS A 185 1.61 9.72 -4.66
CA CYS A 185 2.85 10.38 -4.22
C CYS A 185 2.99 11.77 -4.85
N LEU A 186 2.70 11.89 -6.15
CA LEU A 186 2.75 13.18 -6.85
C LEU A 186 1.66 14.14 -6.36
N ASP A 187 0.41 13.66 -6.20
CA ASP A 187 -0.69 14.46 -5.69
C ASP A 187 -0.40 14.99 -4.28
N VAL A 188 0.09 14.12 -3.37
CA VAL A 188 0.46 14.51 -2.00
C VAL A 188 1.62 15.51 -1.99
N ALA A 189 2.66 15.31 -2.79
CA ALA A 189 3.77 16.24 -2.89
C ALA A 189 3.30 17.63 -3.38
N ALA A 190 2.45 17.65 -4.41
CA ALA A 190 1.88 18.89 -4.95
C ALA A 190 0.99 19.61 -3.93
N GLU A 191 0.12 18.89 -3.21
CA GLU A 191 -0.77 19.46 -2.19
C GLU A 191 0.00 20.07 -1.01
N LEU A 192 1.13 19.45 -0.65
CA LEU A 192 2.00 19.93 0.41
C LEU A 192 3.00 21.01 -0.08
N GLY A 193 2.96 21.39 -1.37
CA GLY A 193 3.83 22.40 -1.95
C GLY A 193 5.29 21.97 -2.04
N ILE A 194 5.57 20.66 -2.13
CA ILE A 194 6.91 20.11 -2.30
C ILE A 194 7.28 20.17 -3.78
N ASP A 195 8.50 20.64 -4.09
CA ASP A 195 9.02 20.60 -5.44
C ASP A 195 9.19 19.14 -5.91
N GLY A 196 8.79 18.84 -7.13
CA GLY A 196 8.89 17.49 -7.67
C GLY A 196 10.32 16.91 -7.62
N SER A 197 11.35 17.75 -7.71
CA SER A 197 12.75 17.34 -7.59
C SER A 197 13.17 16.93 -6.17
N ASP A 198 12.36 17.22 -5.16
CA ASP A 198 12.58 16.88 -3.75
C ASP A 198 11.75 15.65 -3.31
N THR A 199 11.31 14.81 -4.24
CA THR A 199 10.51 13.62 -3.98
C THR A 199 11.35 12.34 -4.05
N TYR A 200 11.22 11.48 -3.05
CA TYR A 200 11.95 10.22 -2.90
C TYR A 200 10.98 9.08 -2.60
N ALA A 201 11.20 7.90 -3.16
CA ALA A 201 10.39 6.72 -2.85
C ALA A 201 11.25 5.48 -2.70
N PHE A 202 10.92 4.65 -1.71
CA PHE A 202 11.55 3.37 -1.42
C PHE A 202 10.53 2.25 -1.55
N GLY A 203 10.87 1.18 -2.27
CA GLY A 203 10.00 0.04 -2.49
C GLY A 203 10.77 -1.25 -2.74
N ASP A 204 10.06 -2.39 -2.72
CA ASP A 204 10.61 -3.70 -3.04
C ASP A 204 9.68 -4.58 -3.89
N GLY A 205 8.39 -4.28 -3.94
CA GLY A 205 7.36 -5.06 -4.62
C GLY A 205 6.97 -4.53 -6.01
N VAL A 206 6.18 -5.34 -6.72
CA VAL A 206 5.63 -4.96 -8.05
C VAL A 206 4.69 -3.76 -7.94
N ASN A 207 3.92 -3.65 -6.85
CA ASN A 207 3.01 -2.53 -6.60
C ASN A 207 3.73 -1.20 -6.31
N ASP A 208 5.07 -1.21 -6.12
CA ASP A 208 5.89 -0.02 -5.90
C ASP A 208 6.46 0.55 -7.20
N ILE A 209 6.40 -0.19 -8.31
CA ILE A 209 6.97 0.24 -9.59
C ILE A 209 6.46 1.63 -9.96
N SER A 210 5.14 1.83 -9.92
CA SER A 210 4.55 3.13 -10.25
C SER A 210 5.01 4.27 -9.33
N MET A 211 5.25 3.98 -8.05
CA MET A 211 5.73 4.96 -7.08
C MET A 211 7.19 5.33 -7.34
N VAL A 212 8.04 4.33 -7.56
CA VAL A 212 9.47 4.52 -7.82
C VAL A 212 9.71 5.24 -9.15
N GLU A 213 8.92 4.96 -10.19
CA GLU A 213 9.00 5.67 -11.49
C GLU A 213 8.47 7.11 -11.44
N ALA A 214 7.51 7.41 -10.55
CA ALA A 214 6.83 8.70 -10.53
C ALA A 214 7.64 9.81 -9.85
N VAL A 215 8.45 9.47 -8.85
CA VAL A 215 9.23 10.44 -8.06
C VAL A 215 10.53 10.82 -8.74
N ALA A 216 11.18 11.91 -8.27
CA ALA A 216 12.47 12.34 -8.81
C ALA A 216 13.63 11.39 -8.43
N HIS A 217 13.50 10.67 -7.32
CA HIS A 217 14.52 9.75 -6.82
C HIS A 217 13.84 8.45 -6.38
N GLY A 218 13.80 7.48 -7.29
CA GLY A 218 13.26 6.16 -7.05
C GLY A 218 14.30 5.17 -6.56
N ILE A 219 14.11 4.60 -5.38
CA ILE A 219 15.05 3.68 -4.72
C ILE A 219 14.43 2.30 -4.59
N ALA A 220 15.07 1.29 -5.18
CA ALA A 220 14.71 -0.11 -4.95
C ALA A 220 15.57 -0.69 -3.81
N MET A 221 14.95 -1.47 -2.92
CA MET A 221 15.66 -2.23 -1.90
C MET A 221 16.49 -3.35 -2.53
N GLY A 222 17.57 -3.77 -1.87
CA GLY A 222 18.42 -4.88 -2.35
C GLY A 222 17.65 -6.21 -2.48
N ASN A 223 16.64 -6.40 -1.64
CA ASN A 223 15.70 -7.53 -1.72
C ASN A 223 14.53 -7.32 -2.69
N ALA A 224 14.46 -6.21 -3.42
CA ALA A 224 13.38 -5.93 -4.35
C ALA A 224 13.32 -6.91 -5.52
N VAL A 225 12.14 -7.04 -6.12
CA VAL A 225 11.96 -7.79 -7.36
C VAL A 225 12.75 -7.15 -8.51
N ASP A 226 13.22 -7.97 -9.46
CA ASP A 226 14.06 -7.49 -10.55
C ASP A 226 13.36 -6.39 -11.37
N ALA A 227 12.08 -6.53 -11.62
CA ALA A 227 11.29 -5.53 -12.35
C ALA A 227 11.28 -4.13 -11.70
N LEU A 228 11.37 -4.04 -10.36
CA LEU A 228 11.49 -2.77 -9.66
C LEU A 228 12.92 -2.23 -9.73
N LYS A 229 13.94 -3.11 -9.61
CA LYS A 229 15.34 -2.72 -9.75
C LYS A 229 15.67 -2.17 -11.13
N ASP A 230 15.01 -2.68 -12.17
CA ASP A 230 15.22 -2.26 -13.56
C ASP A 230 14.74 -0.82 -13.84
N VAL A 231 13.79 -0.30 -13.04
CA VAL A 231 13.23 1.05 -13.21
C VAL A 231 13.71 2.06 -12.17
N ALA A 232 14.36 1.60 -11.10
CA ALA A 232 14.83 2.46 -10.02
C ALA A 232 16.09 3.25 -10.43
N ASP A 233 16.20 4.50 -9.96
CA ASP A 233 17.42 5.32 -10.14
C ASP A 233 18.61 4.75 -9.36
N TYR A 234 18.32 4.08 -8.24
CA TYR A 234 19.32 3.52 -7.35
C TYR A 234 18.79 2.25 -6.66
N VAL A 235 19.64 1.23 -6.61
CA VAL A 235 19.40 0.03 -5.80
C VAL A 235 20.27 0.11 -4.56
N THR A 236 19.62 0.14 -3.37
CA THR A 236 20.28 0.13 -2.07
C THR A 236 20.53 -1.30 -1.58
N ASP A 237 21.09 -1.44 -0.38
CA ASP A 237 21.26 -2.75 0.28
C ASP A 237 19.90 -3.35 0.68
N ALA A 238 19.87 -4.62 1.08
CA ALA A 238 18.65 -5.28 1.52
C ALA A 238 18.16 -4.74 2.87
N ILE A 239 16.90 -5.01 3.20
CA ILE A 239 16.28 -4.53 4.45
C ILE A 239 17.02 -5.02 5.71
N ASP A 240 17.61 -6.20 5.68
CA ASP A 240 18.41 -6.80 6.75
C ASP A 240 19.90 -6.41 6.70
N GLU A 241 20.29 -5.60 5.72
CA GLU A 241 21.63 -5.04 5.51
C GLU A 241 21.65 -3.50 5.63
N ASP A 242 20.75 -2.96 6.46
CA ASP A 242 20.60 -1.51 6.72
C ASP A 242 20.25 -0.65 5.49
N GLY A 243 19.61 -1.22 4.47
CA GLY A 243 19.38 -0.60 3.15
C GLY A 243 18.72 0.78 3.21
N VAL A 244 17.69 0.97 4.07
CA VAL A 244 17.04 2.29 4.24
C VAL A 244 18.02 3.32 4.81
N ALA A 245 18.77 2.97 5.86
CA ALA A 245 19.71 3.88 6.50
C ALA A 245 20.86 4.27 5.55
N ASN A 246 21.41 3.28 4.84
CA ASN A 246 22.50 3.49 3.88
C ASN A 246 22.08 4.41 2.73
N ALA A 247 20.87 4.22 2.20
CA ALA A 247 20.36 5.09 1.13
C ALA A 247 20.09 6.52 1.62
N LEU A 248 19.43 6.71 2.77
CA LEU A 248 19.18 8.04 3.32
C LEU A 248 20.48 8.81 3.58
N ALA A 249 21.52 8.13 4.11
CA ALA A 249 22.83 8.73 4.31
C ALA A 249 23.50 9.10 2.98
N ARG A 250 23.47 8.22 1.97
CA ARG A 250 24.03 8.47 0.63
C ARG A 250 23.35 9.65 -0.05
N LEU A 251 22.03 9.82 0.13
CA LEU A 251 21.24 10.91 -0.45
C LEU A 251 21.37 12.22 0.32
N GLY A 252 22.05 12.23 1.48
CA GLY A 252 22.22 13.41 2.32
C GLY A 252 20.94 13.85 3.04
N LEU A 253 20.04 12.89 3.32
CA LEU A 253 18.76 13.12 3.98
C LEU A 253 18.81 12.86 5.50
N VAL A 254 19.97 12.46 6.04
CA VAL A 254 20.25 12.24 7.46
C VAL A 254 21.47 13.02 7.90
#